data_18f37e0f0d1b35270ab5bee0c7de5673
#
_entry.id   18f37e0f0d1b35270ab5bee0c7de5673
#
_cell.length_a   1.000
_cell.length_b   1.000
_cell.length_c   1.000
_cell.angle_alpha   90.00
_cell.angle_beta   90.00
_cell.angle_gamma   90.00
#
_symmetry.space_group_name_H-M   'P 1'
#
loop_
_entity.id
_entity.type
_entity.pdbx_description
1 polymer ?
#
loop_
_entity_poly.entity_id
_entity_poly.type
_entity_poly.pdbx_seq_one_letter_code
_entity_poly.pdbx_strand_id
1 'polypeptide(L)'
;MSDFQFCVEKERAACQLIEKGLDASQAETVADCFATADMYGVTSHGLAILPSHIQRMERGGYNLHPDFRVIKETAAFAVIDGDNSFGPVSAMYCLDYAMDRCKESGVYTVFSRNNNTFGPAFYYSLKAAKKGYIAFICSNSPAQMAPVGGKEKLLGTNPFAMVIPVPNGDPIIVDMATSVVAKSKFKQYKNEGKMLPEGWALDENGNPTTDPDEGMRGLVLPMAGFKGYAISMLIDIVSGVLSGSGYLNGVGRFYSEDKSSMNVGFYLHVIDPVAVCGEEYNREIAEFVRRIRESSPAGNAKICLPGDDRINFMKK
;
A
#
# COMPACT_ATOMS: atom_id res chain seq x y z
N MET A 1 -14.33 14.71 0.20
CA MET A 1 -13.49 15.94 0.01
C MET A 1 -13.77 16.48 -1.38
N SER A 2 -14.09 17.78 -1.52
CA SER A 2 -14.29 18.38 -2.85
C SER A 2 -12.95 18.48 -3.60
N ASP A 3 -12.99 18.56 -4.95
CA ASP A 3 -11.78 18.72 -5.77
C ASP A 3 -11.01 19.98 -5.39
N PHE A 4 -11.70 21.05 -5.03
CA PHE A 4 -11.07 22.28 -4.54
C PHE A 4 -10.32 22.04 -3.21
N GLN A 5 -10.94 21.38 -2.24
CA GLN A 5 -10.28 21.05 -0.97
C GLN A 5 -9.09 20.12 -1.18
N PHE A 6 -9.20 19.14 -2.08
CA PHE A 6 -8.11 18.26 -2.46
C PHE A 6 -6.90 19.07 -2.96
N CYS A 7 -7.11 19.99 -3.90
CA CYS A 7 -6.01 20.82 -4.42
C CYS A 7 -5.36 21.67 -3.33
N VAL A 8 -6.16 22.33 -2.47
CA VAL A 8 -5.66 23.19 -1.40
C VAL A 8 -4.85 22.41 -0.35
N GLU A 9 -5.38 21.29 0.12
CA GLU A 9 -4.69 20.49 1.14
C GLU A 9 -3.44 19.80 0.58
N LYS A 10 -3.47 19.36 -0.67
CA LYS A 10 -2.30 18.82 -1.37
C LYS A 10 -1.19 19.89 -1.49
N GLU A 11 -1.53 21.09 -1.97
CA GLU A 11 -0.58 22.18 -2.10
C GLU A 11 0.03 22.57 -0.75
N ARG A 12 -0.80 22.68 0.29
CA ARG A 12 -0.34 22.95 1.65
C ARG A 12 0.64 21.90 2.15
N ALA A 13 0.35 20.63 1.93
CA ALA A 13 1.23 19.53 2.31
C ALA A 13 2.56 19.57 1.54
N ALA A 14 2.52 19.84 0.24
CA ALA A 14 3.73 19.99 -0.57
C ALA A 14 4.61 21.15 -0.08
N CYS A 15 4.02 22.32 0.20
CA CYS A 15 4.75 23.47 0.77
C CYS A 15 5.45 23.10 2.08
N GLN A 16 4.77 22.41 3.01
CA GLN A 16 5.39 21.98 4.27
C GLN A 16 6.59 21.04 4.06
N LEU A 17 6.52 20.14 3.08
CA LEU A 17 7.62 19.23 2.74
C LEU A 17 8.79 19.97 2.12
N ILE A 18 8.53 20.94 1.22
CA ILE A 18 9.55 21.79 0.61
C ILE A 18 10.27 22.63 1.66
N GLU A 19 9.55 23.25 2.60
CA GLU A 19 10.12 24.00 3.73
C GLU A 19 11.06 23.15 4.59
N LYS A 20 10.87 21.84 4.59
CA LYS A 20 11.72 20.88 5.30
C LYS A 20 12.85 20.29 4.43
N GLY A 21 13.02 20.77 3.22
CA GLY A 21 14.16 20.45 2.35
C GLY A 21 13.90 19.34 1.31
N LEU A 22 12.66 18.93 1.12
CA LEU A 22 12.34 17.99 0.05
C LEU A 22 12.22 18.73 -1.29
N ASP A 23 12.71 18.14 -2.38
CA ASP A 23 12.57 18.73 -3.71
C ASP A 23 11.09 18.87 -4.11
N ALA A 24 10.75 19.92 -4.85
CA ALA A 24 9.37 20.26 -5.19
C ALA A 24 8.61 19.11 -5.88
N SER A 25 9.26 18.38 -6.81
CA SER A 25 8.65 17.24 -7.51
C SER A 25 8.39 16.06 -6.57
N GLN A 26 9.29 15.80 -5.62
CA GLN A 26 9.14 14.77 -4.62
C GLN A 26 8.05 15.15 -3.61
N ALA A 27 8.02 16.41 -3.16
CA ALA A 27 7.01 16.93 -2.26
C ALA A 27 5.60 16.84 -2.86
N GLU A 28 5.45 17.19 -4.14
CA GLU A 28 4.21 17.02 -4.90
C GLU A 28 3.76 15.55 -4.94
N THR A 29 4.68 14.62 -5.19
CA THR A 29 4.40 13.17 -5.21
C THR A 29 3.90 12.67 -3.86
N VAL A 30 4.56 13.05 -2.76
CA VAL A 30 4.18 12.66 -1.39
C VAL A 30 2.83 13.26 -1.02
N ALA A 31 2.63 14.55 -1.30
CA ALA A 31 1.38 15.24 -1.01
C ALA A 31 0.20 14.67 -1.80
N ASP A 32 0.39 14.39 -3.08
CA ASP A 32 -0.62 13.77 -3.95
C ASP A 32 -0.99 12.36 -3.46
N CYS A 33 -0.01 11.58 -3.01
CA CYS A 33 -0.24 10.26 -2.44
C CYS A 33 -1.14 10.31 -1.20
N PHE A 34 -0.84 11.18 -0.24
CA PHE A 34 -1.59 11.28 1.00
C PHE A 34 -2.96 11.95 0.81
N ALA A 35 -3.05 13.00 -0.01
CA ALA A 35 -4.33 13.63 -0.35
C ALA A 35 -5.25 12.66 -1.09
N THR A 36 -4.72 11.84 -2.00
CA THR A 36 -5.48 10.79 -2.68
C THR A 36 -5.99 9.74 -1.69
N ALA A 37 -5.21 9.37 -0.68
CA ALA A 37 -5.68 8.46 0.38
C ALA A 37 -6.91 9.02 1.10
N ASP A 38 -6.87 10.29 1.50
CA ASP A 38 -8.01 10.95 2.16
C ASP A 38 -9.22 11.07 1.23
N MET A 39 -8.99 11.41 -0.04
CA MET A 39 -10.05 11.50 -1.05
C MET A 39 -10.81 10.17 -1.23
N TYR A 40 -10.12 9.04 -1.09
CA TYR A 40 -10.70 7.70 -1.17
C TYR A 40 -11.07 7.09 0.19
N GLY A 41 -11.07 7.88 1.28
CA GLY A 41 -11.47 7.45 2.61
C GLY A 41 -10.45 6.59 3.35
N VAL A 42 -9.20 6.54 2.89
CA VAL A 42 -8.09 5.79 3.53
C VAL A 42 -7.31 6.70 4.48
N THR A 43 -7.99 7.30 5.42
CA THR A 43 -7.46 8.34 6.33
C THR A 43 -6.28 7.89 7.20
N SER A 44 -6.12 6.58 7.41
CA SER A 44 -4.97 6.02 8.13
C SER A 44 -3.62 6.22 7.41
N HIS A 45 -3.66 6.52 6.12
CA HIS A 45 -2.50 6.77 5.25
C HIS A 45 -2.62 8.11 4.50
N GLY A 46 -3.52 8.99 4.97
CA GLY A 46 -3.75 10.31 4.42
C GLY A 46 -2.90 11.40 5.07
N LEU A 47 -3.27 12.64 4.86
CA LEU A 47 -2.53 13.84 5.33
C LEU A 47 -2.35 13.90 6.85
N ALA A 48 -3.20 13.22 7.61
CA ALA A 48 -3.08 13.16 9.07
C ALA A 48 -1.74 12.53 9.57
N ILE A 49 -1.04 11.75 8.73
CA ILE A 49 0.26 11.18 9.09
C ILE A 49 1.45 12.08 8.69
N LEU A 50 1.22 13.15 7.93
CA LEU A 50 2.27 14.06 7.46
C LEU A 50 3.16 14.62 8.60
N PRO A 51 2.62 15.04 9.76
CA PRO A 51 3.46 15.49 10.87
C PRO A 51 4.49 14.45 11.35
N SER A 52 4.10 13.16 11.34
CA SER A 52 5.01 12.06 11.70
C SER A 52 6.12 11.86 10.66
N HIS A 53 5.80 12.06 9.38
CA HIS A 53 6.80 12.03 8.31
C HIS A 53 7.76 13.21 8.42
N ILE A 54 7.26 14.43 8.67
CA ILE A 54 8.09 15.62 8.90
C ILE A 54 9.04 15.40 10.09
N GLN A 55 8.52 14.87 11.20
CA GLN A 55 9.36 14.56 12.36
C GLN A 55 10.47 13.54 12.01
N ARG A 56 10.16 12.52 11.18
CA ARG A 56 11.16 11.57 10.69
C ARG A 56 12.19 12.22 9.75
N MET A 57 11.78 13.19 8.89
CA MET A 57 12.71 14.00 8.09
C MET A 57 13.70 14.75 8.98
N GLU A 58 13.20 15.46 9.98
CA GLU A 58 14.01 16.27 10.91
C GLU A 58 15.02 15.41 11.68
N ARG A 59 14.68 14.16 11.95
CA ARG A 59 15.60 13.17 12.57
C ARG A 59 16.60 12.56 11.59
N GLY A 60 16.52 12.86 10.28
CA GLY A 60 17.39 12.29 9.24
C GLY A 60 17.06 10.84 8.89
N GLY A 61 15.79 10.42 9.05
CA GLY A 61 15.32 9.08 8.72
C GLY A 61 15.06 8.84 7.23
N TYR A 62 15.23 9.87 6.39
CA TYR A 62 15.11 9.82 4.93
C TYR A 62 16.33 10.42 4.26
N ASN A 63 16.71 9.87 3.10
CA ASN A 63 17.52 10.62 2.15
C ASN A 63 16.59 11.54 1.35
N LEU A 64 16.78 12.87 1.47
CA LEU A 64 15.94 13.87 0.81
C LEU A 64 16.36 14.13 -0.65
N HIS A 65 17.55 13.66 -1.05
CA HIS A 65 18.09 13.77 -2.40
C HIS A 65 18.53 12.39 -2.91
N PRO A 66 17.59 11.44 -3.07
CA PRO A 66 17.92 10.06 -3.41
C PRO A 66 18.48 9.94 -4.82
N ASP A 67 19.48 9.06 -4.98
CA ASP A 67 20.02 8.59 -6.24
C ASP A 67 19.51 7.17 -6.52
N PHE A 68 18.41 7.07 -7.26
CA PHE A 68 17.81 5.77 -7.59
C PHE A 68 18.69 5.00 -8.56
N ARG A 69 19.11 3.80 -8.17
CA ARG A 69 20.03 2.98 -8.95
C ARG A 69 19.39 1.67 -9.38
N VAL A 70 19.44 1.39 -10.67
CA VAL A 70 19.13 0.08 -11.22
C VAL A 70 20.31 -0.85 -10.93
N ILE A 71 20.15 -1.76 -9.96
CA ILE A 71 21.19 -2.68 -9.52
C ILE A 71 21.32 -3.87 -10.48
N LYS A 72 20.20 -4.30 -11.02
CA LYS A 72 20.12 -5.40 -11.99
C LYS A 72 18.94 -5.16 -12.91
N GLU A 73 19.13 -5.46 -14.17
CA GLU A 73 18.08 -5.35 -15.19
C GLU A 73 18.15 -6.53 -16.16
N THR A 74 16.98 -6.96 -16.61
CA THR A 74 16.77 -7.95 -17.67
C THR A 74 15.58 -7.49 -18.52
N ALA A 75 15.26 -8.21 -19.59
CA ALA A 75 14.05 -7.95 -20.38
C ALA A 75 12.73 -8.13 -19.59
N ALA A 76 12.74 -8.82 -18.44
CA ALA A 76 11.55 -9.17 -17.69
C ALA A 76 11.43 -8.46 -16.33
N PHE A 77 12.53 -8.00 -15.75
CA PHE A 77 12.54 -7.38 -14.44
C PHE A 77 13.74 -6.46 -14.19
N ALA A 78 13.58 -5.56 -13.21
CA ALA A 78 14.68 -4.80 -12.62
C ALA A 78 14.70 -4.94 -11.09
N VAL A 79 15.90 -4.76 -10.51
CA VAL A 79 16.09 -4.54 -9.06
C VAL A 79 16.57 -3.10 -8.89
N ILE A 80 15.84 -2.29 -8.11
CA ILE A 80 16.10 -0.87 -7.93
C ILE A 80 16.38 -0.57 -6.46
N ASP A 81 17.44 0.17 -6.20
CA ASP A 81 17.75 0.72 -4.87
C ASP A 81 17.03 2.06 -4.71
N GLY A 82 16.16 2.16 -3.72
CA GLY A 82 15.38 3.35 -3.39
C GLY A 82 16.12 4.37 -2.55
N ASP A 83 17.37 4.10 -2.20
CA ASP A 83 18.30 5.01 -1.51
C ASP A 83 17.72 5.70 -0.27
N ASN A 84 16.99 4.93 0.53
CA ASN A 84 16.34 5.41 1.77
C ASN A 84 15.42 6.64 1.57
N SER A 85 14.84 6.80 0.38
CA SER A 85 13.93 7.90 0.06
C SER A 85 12.58 7.79 0.78
N PHE A 86 11.74 8.80 0.61
CA PHE A 86 10.31 8.64 0.87
C PHE A 86 9.74 7.50 0.03
N GLY A 87 8.97 6.62 0.67
CA GLY A 87 8.36 5.50 -0.03
C GLY A 87 7.49 5.89 -1.23
N PRO A 88 6.62 6.91 -1.15
CA PRO A 88 5.89 7.40 -2.32
C PRO A 88 6.79 7.83 -3.50
N VAL A 89 7.94 8.42 -3.24
CA VAL A 89 8.86 8.87 -4.28
C VAL A 89 9.49 7.68 -5.00
N SER A 90 10.09 6.74 -4.24
CA SER A 90 10.71 5.55 -4.82
C SER A 90 9.69 4.62 -5.49
N ALA A 91 8.50 4.46 -4.92
CA ALA A 91 7.46 3.61 -5.50
C ALA A 91 6.92 4.18 -6.83
N MET A 92 6.74 5.51 -6.94
CA MET A 92 6.37 6.15 -8.21
C MET A 92 7.48 6.04 -9.26
N TYR A 93 8.75 6.24 -8.86
CA TYR A 93 9.88 6.00 -9.76
C TYR A 93 9.89 4.55 -10.30
N CYS A 94 9.73 3.57 -9.42
CA CYS A 94 9.65 2.16 -9.80
C CYS A 94 8.45 1.84 -10.70
N LEU A 95 7.31 2.46 -10.44
CA LEU A 95 6.11 2.29 -11.25
C LEU A 95 6.29 2.87 -12.66
N ASP A 96 6.78 4.10 -12.77
CA ASP A 96 7.04 4.74 -14.07
C ASP A 96 8.09 3.96 -14.87
N TYR A 97 9.15 3.48 -14.20
CA TYR A 97 10.16 2.61 -14.79
C TYR A 97 9.54 1.31 -15.34
N ALA A 98 8.70 0.64 -14.54
CA ALA A 98 8.05 -0.61 -14.95
C ALA A 98 7.07 -0.38 -16.12
N MET A 99 6.29 0.69 -16.10
CA MET A 99 5.38 1.03 -17.20
C MET A 99 6.12 1.34 -18.50
N ASP A 100 7.28 2.00 -18.42
CA ASP A 100 8.08 2.28 -19.61
C ASP A 100 8.60 1.00 -20.26
N ARG A 101 9.14 0.07 -19.48
CA ARG A 101 9.60 -1.25 -19.97
C ARG A 101 8.46 -2.16 -20.42
N CYS A 102 7.29 -2.03 -19.79
CA CYS A 102 6.09 -2.79 -20.13
C CYS A 102 5.62 -2.54 -21.57
N LYS A 103 5.89 -1.36 -22.15
CA LYS A 103 5.55 -1.01 -23.55
C LYS A 103 6.18 -1.97 -24.56
N GLU A 104 7.36 -2.52 -24.24
CA GLU A 104 8.08 -3.44 -25.13
C GLU A 104 7.72 -4.90 -24.89
N SER A 105 7.51 -5.27 -23.61
CA SER A 105 7.36 -6.68 -23.20
C SER A 105 5.91 -7.08 -22.90
N GLY A 106 4.98 -6.12 -22.79
CA GLY A 106 3.60 -6.36 -22.36
C GLY A 106 3.46 -6.58 -20.85
N VAL A 107 4.52 -6.99 -20.17
CA VAL A 107 4.59 -7.17 -18.71
C VAL A 107 5.98 -6.82 -18.20
N TYR A 108 6.09 -6.21 -17.01
CA TYR A 108 7.39 -5.96 -16.40
C TYR A 108 7.31 -5.96 -14.87
N THR A 109 8.37 -6.44 -14.23
CA THR A 109 8.46 -6.54 -12.76
C THR A 109 9.57 -5.66 -12.22
N VAL A 110 9.32 -4.94 -11.13
CA VAL A 110 10.34 -4.25 -10.36
C VAL A 110 10.37 -4.76 -8.93
N PHE A 111 11.53 -5.13 -8.47
CA PHE A 111 11.88 -5.39 -7.07
C PHE A 111 12.62 -4.15 -6.55
N SER A 112 12.09 -3.49 -5.52
CA SER A 112 12.76 -2.32 -4.94
C SER A 112 13.18 -2.59 -3.52
N ARG A 113 14.38 -2.12 -3.15
CA ARG A 113 14.96 -2.30 -1.81
C ARG A 113 15.36 -0.96 -1.19
N ASN A 114 15.72 -1.00 0.10
CA ASN A 114 16.23 0.15 0.83
C ASN A 114 15.26 1.35 0.76
N ASN A 115 13.96 1.09 0.99
CA ASN A 115 12.94 2.13 0.99
C ASN A 115 12.43 2.38 2.42
N ASN A 116 11.58 3.39 2.55
CA ASN A 116 10.72 3.60 3.70
C ASN A 116 9.26 3.20 3.37
N THR A 117 8.34 3.39 4.34
CA THR A 117 6.92 3.09 4.14
C THR A 117 6.35 3.80 2.91
N PHE A 118 5.63 3.06 2.07
CA PHE A 118 5.12 3.59 0.82
C PHE A 118 3.68 4.14 0.87
N GLY A 119 3.09 4.18 2.06
CA GLY A 119 1.73 4.71 2.22
C GLY A 119 0.65 3.77 1.66
N PRO A 120 -0.42 4.30 1.03
CA PRO A 120 -1.54 3.50 0.54
C PRO A 120 -1.18 2.77 -0.76
N ALA A 121 -1.23 1.45 -0.74
CA ALA A 121 -0.82 0.63 -1.90
C ALA A 121 -1.64 0.91 -3.16
N PHE A 122 -2.95 1.14 -3.01
CA PHE A 122 -3.83 1.39 -4.16
C PHE A 122 -3.48 2.64 -4.96
N TYR A 123 -2.80 3.62 -4.37
CA TYR A 123 -2.42 4.87 -5.03
C TYR A 123 -1.62 4.61 -6.32
N TYR A 124 -0.62 3.77 -6.25
CA TYR A 124 0.24 3.43 -7.38
C TYR A 124 -0.49 2.64 -8.45
N SER A 125 -1.24 1.61 -8.02
CA SER A 125 -2.08 0.83 -8.94
C SER A 125 -3.14 1.70 -9.62
N LEU A 126 -3.69 2.71 -8.92
CA LEU A 126 -4.62 3.68 -9.50
C LEU A 126 -3.93 4.58 -10.53
N LYS A 127 -2.69 5.02 -10.26
CA LYS A 127 -1.88 5.78 -11.23
C LYS A 127 -1.60 4.96 -12.50
N ALA A 128 -1.30 3.67 -12.38
CA ALA A 128 -1.14 2.76 -13.50
C ALA A 128 -2.47 2.60 -14.28
N ALA A 129 -3.57 2.36 -13.57
CA ALA A 129 -4.89 2.17 -14.19
C ALA A 129 -5.38 3.40 -14.96
N LYS A 130 -5.09 4.63 -14.47
CA LYS A 130 -5.36 5.88 -15.19
C LYS A 130 -4.58 5.99 -16.51
N LYS A 131 -3.47 5.26 -16.67
CA LYS A 131 -2.67 5.15 -17.90
C LYS A 131 -2.99 3.88 -18.71
N GLY A 132 -4.02 3.11 -18.32
CA GLY A 132 -4.46 1.91 -19.01
C GLY A 132 -3.76 0.60 -18.59
N TYR A 133 -2.82 0.66 -17.64
CA TYR A 133 -2.08 -0.51 -17.15
C TYR A 133 -2.78 -1.13 -15.93
N ILE A 134 -2.55 -2.42 -15.73
CA ILE A 134 -2.85 -3.12 -14.48
C ILE A 134 -1.54 -3.25 -13.71
N ALA A 135 -1.52 -2.81 -12.45
CA ALA A 135 -0.34 -2.97 -11.60
C ALA A 135 -0.71 -3.70 -10.31
N PHE A 136 -0.09 -4.87 -10.09
CA PHE A 136 -0.05 -5.51 -8.77
C PHE A 136 1.11 -4.94 -7.98
N ILE A 137 0.84 -4.44 -6.79
CA ILE A 137 1.83 -3.80 -5.94
C ILE A 137 1.71 -4.35 -4.53
N CYS A 138 2.83 -4.69 -3.92
CA CYS A 138 2.87 -5.07 -2.51
C CYS A 138 4.17 -4.60 -1.85
N SER A 139 4.13 -4.55 -0.53
CA SER A 139 5.25 -4.17 0.33
C SER A 139 5.25 -4.99 1.59
N ASN A 140 6.43 -5.32 2.10
CA ASN A 140 6.51 -5.73 3.48
C ASN A 140 6.42 -4.52 4.45
N SER A 141 6.24 -4.81 5.72
CA SER A 141 6.06 -3.78 6.76
C SER A 141 6.60 -4.27 8.10
N PRO A 142 6.78 -3.38 9.10
CA PRO A 142 7.27 -3.78 10.42
C PRO A 142 6.44 -4.91 11.04
N ALA A 143 7.13 -5.84 11.68
CA ALA A 143 6.54 -7.05 12.25
C ALA A 143 5.44 -6.76 13.29
N GLN A 144 4.24 -7.30 13.06
CA GLN A 144 3.04 -7.13 13.89
C GLN A 144 2.20 -8.40 14.03
N MET A 145 2.44 -9.41 13.20
CA MET A 145 1.78 -10.71 13.22
C MET A 145 2.78 -11.80 13.55
N ALA A 146 2.30 -12.87 14.15
CA ALA A 146 3.07 -14.10 14.33
C ALA A 146 2.76 -15.13 13.23
N PRO A 147 3.65 -16.10 12.98
CA PRO A 147 3.28 -17.31 12.28
C PRO A 147 2.09 -18.00 12.95
N VAL A 148 1.26 -18.70 12.19
CA VAL A 148 0.15 -19.47 12.77
C VAL A 148 0.69 -20.50 13.77
N GLY A 149 0.16 -20.48 15.00
CA GLY A 149 0.63 -21.27 16.12
C GLY A 149 1.79 -20.66 16.91
N GLY A 150 2.33 -19.52 16.47
CA GLY A 150 3.39 -18.79 17.16
C GLY A 150 2.88 -17.56 17.91
N LYS A 151 3.76 -16.95 18.72
CA LYS A 151 3.50 -15.70 19.44
C LYS A 151 4.55 -14.62 19.20
N GLU A 152 5.60 -14.92 18.46
CA GLU A 152 6.65 -13.97 18.14
C GLU A 152 6.25 -13.11 16.92
N LYS A 153 6.42 -11.79 17.05
CA LYS A 153 6.19 -10.84 15.94
C LYS A 153 7.28 -11.04 14.89
N LEU A 154 6.93 -11.66 13.78
CA LEU A 154 7.86 -11.90 12.67
C LEU A 154 7.37 -11.25 11.37
N LEU A 155 6.08 -11.30 11.07
CA LEU A 155 5.54 -10.78 9.82
C LEU A 155 4.87 -9.43 10.01
N GLY A 156 5.01 -8.57 9.03
CA GLY A 156 4.22 -7.35 8.92
C GLY A 156 2.77 -7.62 8.50
N THR A 157 1.96 -6.57 8.46
CA THR A 157 0.61 -6.63 7.89
C THR A 157 0.62 -6.60 6.35
N ASN A 158 1.76 -6.61 5.77
CA ASN A 158 2.18 -6.77 4.38
C ASN A 158 1.04 -6.52 3.37
N PRO A 159 0.78 -5.25 3.00
CA PRO A 159 -0.34 -4.89 2.15
C PRO A 159 -0.06 -5.21 0.69
N PHE A 160 -1.14 -5.39 -0.07
CA PHE A 160 -1.09 -5.48 -1.52
C PHE A 160 -2.27 -4.74 -2.14
N ALA A 161 -2.09 -4.26 -3.36
CA ALA A 161 -3.14 -3.65 -4.15
C ALA A 161 -3.04 -4.02 -5.63
N MET A 162 -4.18 -4.03 -6.28
CA MET A 162 -4.33 -4.10 -7.73
C MET A 162 -5.54 -3.29 -8.14
N VAL A 163 -5.38 -2.40 -9.10
CA VAL A 163 -6.48 -1.63 -9.68
C VAL A 163 -6.63 -2.04 -11.15
N ILE A 164 -7.84 -2.43 -11.50
CA ILE A 164 -8.19 -2.87 -12.86
C ILE A 164 -8.90 -1.72 -13.56
N PRO A 165 -8.37 -1.16 -14.66
CA PRO A 165 -9.05 -0.14 -15.43
C PRO A 165 -10.28 -0.73 -16.14
N VAL A 166 -11.41 -0.04 -16.03
CA VAL A 166 -12.66 -0.38 -16.73
C VAL A 166 -13.00 0.79 -17.65
N PRO A 167 -13.02 0.61 -18.96
CA PRO A 167 -13.32 1.68 -19.91
C PRO A 167 -14.71 2.27 -19.67
N ASN A 168 -14.77 3.59 -19.60
CA ASN A 168 -16.00 4.35 -19.35
C ASN A 168 -16.74 3.99 -18.05
N GLY A 169 -16.03 3.37 -17.10
CA GLY A 169 -16.58 2.95 -15.81
C GLY A 169 -15.63 3.23 -14.66
N ASP A 170 -16.12 2.96 -13.46
CA ASP A 170 -15.30 3.00 -12.25
C ASP A 170 -14.32 1.83 -12.23
N PRO A 171 -13.05 2.02 -11.84
CA PRO A 171 -12.09 0.94 -11.76
C PRO A 171 -12.44 -0.05 -10.64
N ILE A 172 -12.03 -1.31 -10.77
CA ILE A 172 -12.08 -2.27 -9.66
C ILE A 172 -10.85 -2.01 -8.78
N ILE A 173 -11.03 -1.73 -7.49
CA ILE A 173 -9.93 -1.42 -6.56
C ILE A 173 -9.84 -2.52 -5.51
N VAL A 174 -8.83 -3.38 -5.63
CA VAL A 174 -8.43 -4.31 -4.58
C VAL A 174 -7.26 -3.68 -3.83
N ASP A 175 -7.42 -3.42 -2.52
CA ASP A 175 -6.36 -2.89 -1.65
C ASP A 175 -6.61 -3.36 -0.22
N MET A 176 -5.72 -4.21 0.27
CA MET A 176 -5.89 -4.90 1.53
C MET A 176 -4.56 -5.07 2.26
N ALA A 177 -4.61 -5.00 3.60
CA ALA A 177 -3.60 -5.63 4.44
C ALA A 177 -3.86 -7.15 4.51
N THR A 178 -2.84 -7.93 4.83
CA THR A 178 -2.97 -9.38 5.10
C THR A 178 -3.39 -9.71 6.52
N SER A 179 -3.49 -8.69 7.38
CA SER A 179 -4.10 -8.78 8.70
C SER A 179 -5.62 -8.63 8.63
N VAL A 180 -6.33 -9.11 9.65
CA VAL A 180 -7.79 -8.99 9.76
C VAL A 180 -8.24 -7.52 9.76
N VAL A 181 -7.40 -6.63 10.29
CA VAL A 181 -7.62 -5.18 10.37
C VAL A 181 -6.28 -4.46 10.48
N ALA A 182 -6.22 -3.18 10.08
CA ALA A 182 -5.06 -2.35 10.35
C ALA A 182 -4.91 -2.11 11.87
N LYS A 183 -3.69 -2.26 12.41
CA LYS A 183 -3.45 -2.11 13.86
C LYS A 183 -3.80 -0.71 14.40
N SER A 184 -3.84 0.31 13.55
CA SER A 184 -4.34 1.65 13.91
C SER A 184 -5.80 1.66 14.39
N LYS A 185 -6.61 0.67 13.99
CA LYS A 185 -7.98 0.47 14.49
C LYS A 185 -8.01 0.17 15.99
N PHE A 186 -7.02 -0.50 16.53
CA PHE A 186 -6.95 -0.76 17.97
C PHE A 186 -6.89 0.56 18.76
N LYS A 187 -6.06 1.51 18.29
CA LYS A 187 -5.99 2.86 18.88
C LYS A 187 -7.32 3.61 18.76
N GLN A 188 -8.02 3.46 17.63
CA GLN A 188 -9.34 4.06 17.44
C GLN A 188 -10.34 3.50 18.46
N TYR A 189 -10.44 2.16 18.59
CA TYR A 189 -11.34 1.50 19.54
C TYR A 189 -11.04 1.92 20.98
N LYS A 190 -9.76 2.00 21.37
CA LYS A 190 -9.35 2.52 22.67
C LYS A 190 -9.86 3.94 22.90
N ASN A 191 -9.66 4.84 21.94
CA ASN A 191 -10.10 6.24 22.05
C ASN A 191 -11.62 6.37 22.14
N GLU A 192 -12.36 5.45 21.53
CA GLU A 192 -13.82 5.36 21.59
C GLU A 192 -14.34 4.62 22.83
N GLY A 193 -13.46 4.12 23.69
CA GLY A 193 -13.85 3.32 24.87
C GLY A 193 -14.49 1.98 24.52
N LYS A 194 -14.19 1.42 23.36
CA LYS A 194 -14.76 0.17 22.84
C LYS A 194 -13.78 -1.00 22.97
N MET A 195 -14.32 -2.19 23.19
CA MET A 195 -13.56 -3.44 23.09
C MET A 195 -13.36 -3.85 21.62
N LEU A 196 -12.24 -4.49 21.30
CA LEU A 196 -12.01 -5.06 19.99
C LEU A 196 -12.98 -6.21 19.71
N PRO A 197 -13.39 -6.43 18.45
CA PRO A 197 -14.05 -7.67 18.07
C PRO A 197 -13.19 -8.90 18.35
N GLU A 198 -13.83 -10.01 18.71
CA GLU A 198 -13.16 -11.30 18.82
C GLU A 198 -12.44 -11.67 17.52
N GLY A 199 -11.29 -12.34 17.63
CA GLY A 199 -10.51 -12.78 16.49
C GLY A 199 -9.67 -11.68 15.81
N TRP A 200 -9.52 -10.51 16.45
CA TRP A 200 -8.67 -9.44 15.93
C TRP A 200 -7.26 -9.43 16.52
N ALA A 201 -7.13 -9.82 17.80
CA ALA A 201 -5.89 -9.65 18.53
C ALA A 201 -5.53 -10.86 19.42
N LEU A 202 -4.23 -11.00 19.67
CA LEU A 202 -3.69 -11.77 20.77
C LEU A 202 -2.95 -10.82 21.72
N ASP A 203 -2.90 -11.15 23.01
CA ASP A 203 -2.04 -10.50 24.00
C ASP A 203 -0.54 -10.84 23.78
N GLU A 204 0.33 -10.34 24.64
CA GLU A 204 1.78 -10.60 24.58
C GLU A 204 2.15 -12.07 24.88
N ASN A 205 1.23 -12.81 25.49
CA ASN A 205 1.41 -14.25 25.80
C ASN A 205 0.89 -15.16 24.68
N GLY A 206 0.17 -14.60 23.71
CA GLY A 206 -0.43 -15.33 22.59
C GLY A 206 -1.86 -15.79 22.86
N ASN A 207 -2.52 -15.29 23.91
CA ASN A 207 -3.91 -15.59 24.20
C ASN A 207 -4.84 -14.62 23.45
N PRO A 208 -6.02 -15.05 22.99
CA PRO A 208 -7.03 -14.16 22.44
C PRO A 208 -7.40 -13.04 23.41
N THR A 209 -7.47 -11.80 22.90
CA THR A 209 -7.89 -10.64 23.68
C THR A 209 -8.83 -9.74 22.87
N THR A 210 -9.75 -9.09 23.59
CA THR A 210 -10.60 -8.01 23.07
C THR A 210 -10.21 -6.66 23.67
N ASP A 211 -9.24 -6.61 24.57
CA ASP A 211 -8.71 -5.36 25.13
C ASP A 211 -7.82 -4.66 24.11
N PRO A 212 -8.11 -3.38 23.75
CA PRO A 212 -7.31 -2.65 22.78
C PRO A 212 -5.86 -2.43 23.23
N ASP A 213 -5.59 -2.23 24.50
CA ASP A 213 -4.23 -2.01 25.03
C ASP A 213 -3.40 -3.29 24.98
N GLU A 214 -3.98 -4.42 25.37
CA GLU A 214 -3.33 -5.72 25.22
C GLU A 214 -3.05 -6.03 23.75
N GLY A 215 -4.04 -5.83 22.85
CA GLY A 215 -3.86 -6.02 21.43
C GLY A 215 -2.78 -5.10 20.82
N MET A 216 -2.66 -3.86 21.29
CA MET A 216 -1.59 -2.94 20.86
C MET A 216 -0.20 -3.43 21.27
N ARG A 217 -0.04 -3.96 22.47
CA ARG A 217 1.23 -4.58 22.92
C ARG A 217 1.47 -5.93 22.25
N GLY A 218 0.42 -6.70 22.08
CA GLY A 218 0.41 -8.03 21.47
C GLY A 218 0.40 -8.01 19.92
N LEU A 219 -0.39 -8.88 19.34
CA LEU A 219 -0.40 -9.21 17.91
C LEU A 219 -1.73 -8.84 17.27
N VAL A 220 -1.70 -8.42 15.99
CA VAL A 220 -2.89 -8.46 15.14
C VAL A 220 -2.94 -9.81 14.42
N LEU A 221 -4.15 -10.36 14.25
CA LEU A 221 -4.33 -11.65 13.59
C LEU A 221 -4.38 -11.51 12.07
N PRO A 222 -3.94 -12.55 11.33
CA PRO A 222 -4.04 -12.57 9.88
C PRO A 222 -5.50 -12.73 9.41
N MET A 223 -5.85 -12.10 8.30
CA MET A 223 -7.17 -12.27 7.67
C MET A 223 -7.42 -13.73 7.31
N ALA A 224 -8.62 -14.24 7.60
CA ALA A 224 -8.98 -15.64 7.34
C ALA A 224 -7.93 -16.66 7.85
N GLY A 225 -7.25 -16.37 8.97
CA GLY A 225 -6.30 -17.28 9.61
C GLY A 225 -5.11 -17.65 8.74
N PHE A 226 -4.95 -18.95 8.48
CA PHE A 226 -3.81 -19.47 7.69
C PHE A 226 -3.68 -18.84 6.30
N LYS A 227 -4.78 -18.47 5.64
CA LYS A 227 -4.75 -17.89 4.28
C LYS A 227 -4.03 -16.53 4.27
N GLY A 228 -4.40 -15.64 5.20
CA GLY A 228 -3.73 -14.34 5.32
C GLY A 228 -2.27 -14.46 5.76
N TYR A 229 -1.96 -15.38 6.67
CA TYR A 229 -0.59 -15.71 7.03
C TYR A 229 0.25 -16.12 5.81
N ALA A 230 -0.26 -17.05 4.99
CA ALA A 230 0.44 -17.53 3.79
C ALA A 230 0.70 -16.38 2.80
N ILE A 231 -0.30 -15.52 2.55
CA ILE A 231 -0.14 -14.36 1.66
C ILE A 231 0.87 -13.37 2.23
N SER A 232 0.81 -13.09 3.55
CA SER A 232 1.79 -12.20 4.20
C SER A 232 3.22 -12.70 4.06
N MET A 233 3.43 -14.01 4.24
CA MET A 233 4.73 -14.65 4.07
C MET A 233 5.23 -14.54 2.62
N LEU A 234 4.38 -14.78 1.62
CA LEU A 234 4.74 -14.63 0.21
C LEU A 234 5.13 -13.19 -0.11
N ILE A 235 4.38 -12.20 0.40
CA ILE A 235 4.71 -10.78 0.21
C ILE A 235 6.05 -10.45 0.85
N ASP A 236 6.33 -10.93 2.06
CA ASP A 236 7.62 -10.70 2.72
C ASP A 236 8.80 -11.29 1.93
N ILE A 237 8.60 -12.45 1.30
CA ILE A 237 9.61 -13.08 0.44
C ILE A 237 9.83 -12.24 -0.82
N VAL A 238 8.78 -11.86 -1.56
CA VAL A 238 8.96 -11.15 -2.84
C VAL A 238 9.41 -9.71 -2.64
N SER A 239 8.95 -9.04 -1.57
CA SER A 239 9.32 -7.66 -1.27
C SER A 239 10.64 -7.55 -0.50
N GLY A 240 10.92 -8.47 0.42
CA GLY A 240 12.11 -8.46 1.27
C GLY A 240 13.25 -9.31 0.70
N VAL A 241 13.07 -10.63 0.69
CA VAL A 241 14.16 -11.56 0.34
C VAL A 241 14.62 -11.37 -1.11
N LEU A 242 13.69 -11.34 -2.08
CA LEU A 242 14.05 -11.24 -3.51
C LEU A 242 14.57 -9.86 -3.90
N SER A 243 14.13 -8.79 -3.25
CA SER A 243 14.65 -7.43 -3.49
C SER A 243 16.04 -7.22 -2.86
N GLY A 244 16.41 -8.02 -1.86
CA GLY A 244 17.58 -7.80 -1.01
C GLY A 244 17.35 -6.71 0.04
N SER A 245 16.10 -6.48 0.45
CA SER A 245 15.69 -5.57 1.51
C SER A 245 15.56 -6.28 2.86
N GLY A 246 15.14 -5.57 3.91
CA GLY A 246 14.75 -6.16 5.18
C GLY A 246 13.60 -7.14 5.02
N TYR A 247 13.55 -8.18 5.83
CA TYR A 247 12.43 -9.12 5.89
C TYR A 247 12.20 -9.54 7.34
N LEU A 248 11.00 -10.00 7.65
CA LEU A 248 10.58 -10.32 9.01
C LEU A 248 10.84 -9.14 9.98
N ASN A 249 11.50 -9.41 11.11
CA ASN A 249 11.89 -8.38 12.09
C ASN A 249 13.09 -7.52 11.66
N GLY A 250 13.68 -7.78 10.50
CA GLY A 250 14.68 -6.92 9.85
C GLY A 250 14.08 -5.67 9.19
N VAL A 251 12.76 -5.55 9.08
CA VAL A 251 12.08 -4.32 8.65
C VAL A 251 12.00 -3.34 9.81
N GLY A 252 12.62 -2.16 9.64
CA GLY A 252 12.70 -1.12 10.67
C GLY A 252 11.35 -0.49 11.00
N ARG A 253 11.24 0.10 12.20
CA ARG A 253 10.01 0.74 12.68
C ARG A 253 9.94 2.19 12.23
N PHE A 254 8.76 2.62 11.76
CA PHE A 254 8.53 4.00 11.32
C PHE A 254 8.74 5.04 12.45
N TYR A 255 8.28 4.74 13.65
CA TYR A 255 8.36 5.63 14.82
C TYR A 255 9.62 5.42 15.66
N SER A 256 10.62 4.74 15.14
CA SER A 256 11.91 4.58 15.79
C SER A 256 12.61 5.94 15.93
N GLU A 257 13.34 6.15 17.05
CA GLU A 257 14.10 7.37 17.28
C GLU A 257 15.47 7.37 16.58
N ASP A 258 15.90 6.21 16.12
CA ASP A 258 17.14 6.08 15.39
C ASP A 258 17.02 6.59 13.94
N LYS A 259 18.14 6.95 13.34
CA LYS A 259 18.24 7.42 11.95
C LYS A 259 18.27 6.27 10.94
N SER A 260 18.04 5.04 11.38
CA SER A 260 18.15 3.89 10.51
C SER A 260 17.06 3.91 9.43
N SER A 261 17.44 3.43 8.26
CA SER A 261 16.49 3.11 7.20
C SER A 261 15.47 2.09 7.71
N MET A 262 14.21 2.23 7.32
CA MET A 262 13.24 1.15 7.54
C MET A 262 13.57 -0.10 6.74
N ASN A 263 14.37 0.06 5.69
CA ASN A 263 14.79 -1.03 4.80
C ASN A 263 13.60 -1.86 4.30
N VAL A 264 12.53 -1.18 3.90
CA VAL A 264 11.33 -1.78 3.33
C VAL A 264 11.59 -2.19 1.89
N GLY A 265 11.05 -3.33 1.49
CA GLY A 265 11.05 -3.77 0.10
C GLY A 265 9.70 -3.59 -0.58
N PHE A 266 9.71 -3.30 -1.88
CA PHE A 266 8.53 -3.26 -2.73
C PHE A 266 8.62 -4.30 -3.84
N TYR A 267 7.48 -4.82 -4.22
CA TYR A 267 7.31 -5.62 -5.42
C TYR A 267 6.20 -4.99 -6.26
N LEU A 268 6.51 -4.69 -7.52
CA LEU A 268 5.59 -4.13 -8.50
C LEU A 268 5.60 -5.01 -9.75
N HIS A 269 4.43 -5.41 -10.22
CA HIS A 269 4.25 -6.13 -11.46
C HIS A 269 3.24 -5.39 -12.34
N VAL A 270 3.68 -4.87 -13.46
CA VAL A 270 2.87 -4.07 -14.39
C VAL A 270 2.53 -4.93 -15.61
N ILE A 271 1.29 -4.84 -16.03
CA ILE A 271 0.73 -5.55 -17.19
C ILE A 271 0.07 -4.53 -18.11
N ASP A 272 0.38 -4.58 -19.39
CA ASP A 272 -0.41 -3.94 -20.43
C ASP A 272 -1.51 -4.92 -20.86
N PRO A 273 -2.77 -4.69 -20.45
CA PRO A 273 -3.84 -5.63 -20.75
C PRO A 273 -4.17 -5.72 -22.25
N VAL A 274 -3.89 -4.64 -23.03
CA VAL A 274 -4.09 -4.63 -24.46
C VAL A 274 -3.00 -5.43 -25.15
N ALA A 275 -1.75 -5.34 -24.71
CA ALA A 275 -0.68 -6.20 -25.22
C ALA A 275 -0.94 -7.69 -24.98
N VAL A 276 -1.60 -8.05 -23.86
CA VAL A 276 -1.90 -9.45 -23.50
C VAL A 276 -3.16 -9.98 -24.18
N CYS A 277 -4.24 -9.19 -24.18
CA CYS A 277 -5.58 -9.61 -24.59
C CYS A 277 -6.04 -9.00 -25.95
N GLY A 278 -5.27 -8.06 -26.50
CA GLY A 278 -5.69 -7.27 -27.65
C GLY A 278 -6.77 -6.22 -27.31
N GLU A 279 -7.29 -5.58 -28.34
CA GLU A 279 -8.37 -4.58 -28.20
C GLU A 279 -9.66 -5.14 -27.57
N GLU A 280 -9.77 -6.47 -27.53
CA GLU A 280 -10.90 -7.16 -26.91
C GLU A 280 -10.96 -6.97 -25.39
N TYR A 281 -9.84 -6.63 -24.73
CA TYR A 281 -9.79 -6.38 -23.29
C TYR A 281 -10.91 -5.45 -22.83
N ASN A 282 -11.11 -4.35 -23.55
CA ASN A 282 -12.09 -3.33 -23.15
C ASN A 282 -13.52 -3.87 -23.14
N ARG A 283 -13.86 -4.72 -24.10
CA ARG A 283 -15.18 -5.36 -24.18
C ARG A 283 -15.33 -6.41 -23.07
N GLU A 284 -14.32 -7.24 -22.89
CA GLU A 284 -14.38 -8.36 -21.95
C GLU A 284 -14.42 -7.89 -20.49
N ILE A 285 -13.65 -6.87 -20.13
CA ILE A 285 -13.71 -6.34 -18.75
C ILE A 285 -15.03 -5.61 -18.45
N ALA A 286 -15.59 -4.91 -19.43
CA ALA A 286 -16.92 -4.31 -19.28
C ALA A 286 -18.01 -5.37 -19.09
N GLU A 287 -17.96 -6.43 -19.88
CA GLU A 287 -18.88 -7.57 -19.77
C GLU A 287 -18.71 -8.32 -18.43
N PHE A 288 -17.47 -8.50 -17.97
CA PHE A 288 -17.19 -9.09 -16.65
C PHE A 288 -17.85 -8.28 -15.53
N VAL A 289 -17.68 -6.97 -15.54
CA VAL A 289 -18.30 -6.05 -14.57
C VAL A 289 -19.82 -6.12 -14.64
N ARG A 290 -20.39 -6.06 -15.84
CA ARG A 290 -21.83 -6.14 -16.06
C ARG A 290 -22.41 -7.41 -15.46
N ARG A 291 -21.82 -8.59 -15.76
CA ARG A 291 -22.30 -9.89 -15.27
C ARG A 291 -22.30 -9.99 -13.75
N ILE A 292 -21.27 -9.43 -13.09
CA ILE A 292 -21.25 -9.38 -11.62
C ILE A 292 -22.38 -8.47 -11.11
N ARG A 293 -22.50 -7.27 -11.67
CA ARG A 293 -23.50 -6.29 -11.24
C ARG A 293 -24.95 -6.77 -11.41
N GLU A 294 -25.20 -7.53 -12.47
CA GLU A 294 -26.51 -8.06 -12.82
C GLU A 294 -26.79 -9.44 -12.20
N SER A 295 -25.84 -10.00 -11.43
CA SER A 295 -26.04 -11.29 -10.75
C SER A 295 -27.15 -11.20 -9.70
N SER A 296 -27.79 -12.32 -9.39
CA SER A 296 -28.91 -12.37 -8.44
C SER A 296 -28.41 -12.06 -7.01
N PRO A 297 -28.97 -11.04 -6.35
CA PRO A 297 -28.59 -10.70 -4.98
C PRO A 297 -29.10 -11.72 -3.97
N ALA A 298 -28.40 -11.88 -2.85
CA ALA A 298 -28.88 -12.62 -1.69
C ALA A 298 -29.87 -11.75 -0.91
N GLY A 299 -31.14 -12.05 -1.00
CA GLY A 299 -32.22 -11.25 -0.39
C GLY A 299 -32.21 -9.81 -0.92
N ASN A 300 -32.10 -8.82 -0.01
CA ASN A 300 -32.07 -7.40 -0.34
C ASN A 300 -30.62 -6.83 -0.41
N ALA A 301 -29.60 -7.68 -0.45
CA ALA A 301 -28.21 -7.24 -0.50
C ALA A 301 -27.91 -6.50 -1.81
N LYS A 302 -27.09 -5.46 -1.75
CA LYS A 302 -26.55 -4.79 -2.93
C LYS A 302 -25.32 -5.54 -3.43
N ILE A 303 -25.28 -5.86 -4.73
CA ILE A 303 -24.06 -6.39 -5.35
C ILE A 303 -23.01 -5.28 -5.41
N CYS A 304 -21.83 -5.54 -4.84
CA CYS A 304 -20.72 -4.63 -4.81
C CYS A 304 -19.49 -5.24 -5.49
N LEU A 305 -18.70 -4.39 -6.17
CA LEU A 305 -17.36 -4.72 -6.61
C LEU A 305 -16.33 -4.23 -5.57
N PRO A 306 -15.16 -4.83 -5.50
CA PRO A 306 -14.07 -4.30 -4.70
C PRO A 306 -13.77 -2.84 -5.07
N GLY A 307 -13.74 -1.95 -4.07
CA GLY A 307 -13.50 -0.53 -4.24
C GLY A 307 -14.75 0.35 -4.40
N ASP A 308 -15.94 -0.21 -4.51
CA ASP A 308 -17.18 0.57 -4.59
C ASP A 308 -17.37 1.52 -3.40
N ASP A 309 -17.01 1.09 -2.21
CA ASP A 309 -17.08 1.88 -1.00
C ASP A 309 -16.16 3.10 -1.07
N ARG A 310 -14.95 2.95 -1.57
CA ARG A 310 -13.96 4.02 -1.77
C ARG A 310 -14.39 5.01 -2.83
N ILE A 311 -14.89 4.50 -3.98
CA ILE A 311 -15.39 5.32 -5.07
C ILE A 311 -16.64 6.10 -4.64
N ASN A 312 -17.56 5.48 -3.93
CA ASN A 312 -18.72 6.15 -3.36
C ASN A 312 -18.33 7.18 -2.30
N PHE A 313 -17.26 6.96 -1.55
CA PHE A 313 -16.73 7.94 -0.61
C PHE A 313 -16.16 9.16 -1.35
N MET A 314 -15.36 8.95 -2.38
CA MET A 314 -14.78 10.00 -3.22
C MET A 314 -15.85 10.87 -3.90
N LYS A 315 -16.95 10.27 -4.36
CA LYS A 315 -18.04 10.97 -5.08
C LYS A 315 -18.98 11.78 -4.15
N LYS A 316 -18.83 11.69 -2.83
CA LYS A 316 -19.58 12.48 -1.84
C LYS A 316 -18.88 13.80 -1.55
#